data_ebebce844bd93580b09b54ce6bc9f92f
#
_entry.id   ebebce844bd93580b09b54ce6bc9f92f
#
_cell.length_a   1.000
_cell.length_b   1.000
_cell.length_c   1.000
_cell.angle_alpha   90.00
_cell.angle_beta   90.00
_cell.angle_gamma   90.00
#
_symmetry.space_group_name_H-M   'P 1'
#
loop_
_entity.id
_entity.type
_entity.pdbx_description
1 polymer ?
#
loop_
_entity_poly.entity_id
_entity_poly.type
_entity_poly.pdbx_seq_one_letter_code
_entity_poly.pdbx_strand_id
1 'polypeptide(L)'
;MAQEYFDQLAFPGIVFCNGAGIAYDGEILETRDLDPATVERLRTICDNLGGGYGLLTTTYAYQNEPERNRMSRFFSVRHAGEDLEDFRKRRSMAYISEYENEPVQKIDFSFQTELIADVFFARVPPSLHTVVAGGYYASLGRTGGEITANGVTKGSGIERVLQLFHGKKENAYGFGDSSNDLEMMEVCGTGIAMGNGTDEIKQHADYVTDEADNDGIYKALKHFGLI
;
A
#
# COMPACT_ATOMS: atom_id res chain seq x y z
N MET A 1 -0.96 -2.00 12.12
CA MET A 1 -0.13 -2.91 11.30
C MET A 1 -0.35 -4.34 11.77
N ALA A 2 -0.36 -5.33 10.90
CA ALA A 2 -0.65 -6.70 11.29
C ALA A 2 0.56 -7.34 12.01
N GLN A 3 0.73 -7.06 13.29
CA GLN A 3 1.80 -7.58 14.16
C GLN A 3 1.93 -9.11 14.05
N GLU A 4 0.80 -9.81 13.91
CA GLU A 4 0.74 -11.26 13.75
C GLU A 4 1.65 -11.81 12.63
N TYR A 5 1.75 -11.11 11.49
CA TYR A 5 2.63 -11.55 10.40
C TYR A 5 4.11 -11.34 10.70
N PHE A 6 4.45 -10.30 11.46
CA PHE A 6 5.83 -10.06 11.88
C PHE A 6 6.31 -11.12 12.87
N ASP A 7 5.46 -11.46 13.83
CA ASP A 7 5.77 -12.46 14.85
C ASP A 7 5.97 -13.85 14.23
N GLN A 8 5.21 -14.16 13.16
CA GLN A 8 5.32 -15.45 12.46
C GLN A 8 6.50 -15.54 11.49
N LEU A 9 6.83 -14.45 10.81
CA LEU A 9 7.83 -14.44 9.72
C LEU A 9 9.22 -14.01 10.21
N ALA A 10 9.36 -13.58 11.47
CA ALA A 10 10.60 -13.12 12.08
C ALA A 10 11.36 -12.05 11.25
N PHE A 11 10.63 -11.21 10.50
CA PHE A 11 11.24 -10.09 9.80
C PHE A 11 11.61 -8.99 10.80
N PRO A 12 12.87 -8.55 10.85
CA PRO A 12 13.29 -7.51 11.79
C PRO A 12 12.77 -6.12 11.41
N GLY A 13 12.37 -5.90 10.15
CA GLY A 13 11.97 -4.59 9.67
C GLY A 13 10.88 -4.63 8.61
N ILE A 14 10.27 -3.48 8.42
CA ILE A 14 9.21 -3.26 7.42
C ILE A 14 9.30 -1.87 6.81
N VAL A 15 8.98 -1.81 5.52
CA VAL A 15 8.61 -0.58 4.83
C VAL A 15 7.08 -0.58 4.68
N PHE A 16 6.41 0.48 5.14
CA PHE A 16 4.95 0.57 5.14
C PHE A 16 4.45 1.82 4.41
N CYS A 17 3.15 1.89 4.13
CA CYS A 17 2.51 3.01 3.43
C CYS A 17 3.23 3.40 2.13
N ASN A 18 3.52 2.41 1.25
CA ASN A 18 4.19 2.60 -0.03
C ASN A 18 5.56 3.30 0.07
N GLY A 19 6.33 3.03 1.12
CA GLY A 19 7.63 3.66 1.30
C GLY A 19 7.63 4.89 2.21
N ALA A 20 6.45 5.29 2.72
CA ALA A 20 6.35 6.45 3.60
C ALA A 20 6.88 6.21 5.02
N GLY A 21 7.00 4.96 5.44
CA GLY A 21 7.52 4.64 6.76
C GLY A 21 8.44 3.44 6.76
N ILE A 22 9.41 3.46 7.66
CA ILE A 22 10.37 2.38 7.90
C ILE A 22 10.38 2.10 9.40
N ALA A 23 10.18 0.84 9.75
CA ALA A 23 10.34 0.36 11.12
C ALA A 23 11.35 -0.80 11.15
N TYR A 24 12.09 -0.92 12.23
CA TYR A 24 13.07 -1.98 12.45
C TYR A 24 13.15 -2.31 13.93
N ASP A 25 13.16 -3.59 14.25
CA ASP A 25 13.24 -4.12 15.63
C ASP A 25 12.19 -3.52 16.58
N GLY A 26 10.98 -3.32 16.04
CA GLY A 26 9.83 -2.77 16.78
C GLY A 26 9.81 -1.24 16.91
N GLU A 27 10.83 -0.54 16.41
CA GLU A 27 10.91 0.92 16.45
C GLU A 27 10.67 1.55 15.08
N ILE A 28 9.97 2.70 15.04
CA ILE A 28 9.81 3.49 13.83
C ILE A 28 11.08 4.33 13.65
N LEU A 29 11.82 4.05 12.59
CA LEU A 29 13.05 4.76 12.27
C LEU A 29 12.81 6.07 11.53
N GLU A 30 11.83 6.08 10.62
CA GLU A 30 11.55 7.22 9.74
C GLU A 30 10.10 7.20 9.26
N THR A 31 9.49 8.39 9.13
CA THR A 31 8.23 8.61 8.42
C THR A 31 8.33 9.80 7.47
N ARG A 32 7.58 9.75 6.39
CA ARG A 32 7.37 10.85 5.44
C ARG A 32 5.89 11.16 5.38
N ASP A 33 5.50 12.18 6.13
CA ASP A 33 4.11 12.50 6.40
C ASP A 33 3.56 13.49 5.36
N LEU A 34 2.26 13.39 5.12
CA LEU A 34 1.50 14.37 4.39
C LEU A 34 1.32 15.64 5.24
N ASP A 35 1.35 16.81 4.59
CA ASP A 35 1.03 18.06 5.26
C ASP A 35 -0.41 18.03 5.84
N PRO A 36 -0.60 18.35 7.14
CA PRO A 36 -1.91 18.26 7.79
C PRO A 36 -3.02 19.09 7.13
N ALA A 37 -2.70 20.29 6.63
CA ALA A 37 -3.67 21.13 5.93
C ALA A 37 -4.08 20.51 4.58
N THR A 38 -3.16 19.82 3.92
CA THR A 38 -3.43 19.04 2.70
C THR A 38 -4.32 17.84 3.00
N VAL A 39 -4.05 17.10 4.07
CA VAL A 39 -4.89 15.98 4.51
C VAL A 39 -6.33 16.45 4.74
N GLU A 40 -6.52 17.52 5.52
CA GLU A 40 -7.85 18.05 5.82
C GLU A 40 -8.59 18.56 4.56
N ARG A 41 -7.86 19.21 3.65
CA ARG A 41 -8.41 19.63 2.37
C ARG A 41 -8.89 18.45 1.53
N LEU A 42 -8.09 17.39 1.42
CA LEU A 42 -8.46 16.20 0.62
C LEU A 42 -9.63 15.44 1.24
N ARG A 43 -9.69 15.31 2.58
CA ARG A 43 -10.84 14.77 3.29
C ARG A 43 -12.11 15.53 2.96
N THR A 44 -12.08 16.85 3.12
CA THR A 44 -13.23 17.73 2.83
C THR A 44 -13.72 17.57 1.38
N ILE A 45 -12.81 17.51 0.41
CA ILE A 45 -13.19 17.30 -1.00
C ILE A 45 -13.83 15.91 -1.18
N CYS A 46 -13.24 14.88 -0.58
CA CYS A 46 -13.75 13.52 -0.67
C CYS A 46 -15.14 13.38 -0.06
N ASP A 47 -15.36 13.93 1.14
CA ASP A 47 -16.68 13.93 1.83
C ASP A 47 -17.73 14.67 1.00
N ASN A 48 -17.43 15.84 0.42
CA ASN A 48 -18.32 16.59 -0.44
C ASN A 48 -18.71 15.84 -1.73
N LEU A 49 -17.89 14.91 -2.17
CA LEU A 49 -18.13 14.05 -3.34
C LEU A 49 -18.78 12.70 -2.96
N GLY A 50 -19.07 12.47 -1.68
CA GLY A 50 -19.60 11.20 -1.18
C GLY A 50 -18.61 10.05 -1.31
N GLY A 51 -17.31 10.35 -1.33
CA GLY A 51 -16.23 9.37 -1.46
C GLY A 51 -15.88 8.68 -0.15
N GLY A 52 -15.28 7.49 -0.28
CA GLY A 52 -14.64 6.79 0.80
C GLY A 52 -13.16 7.16 0.90
N TYR A 53 -12.64 7.28 2.13
CA TYR A 53 -11.21 7.42 2.37
C TYR A 53 -10.77 6.70 3.63
N GLY A 54 -9.48 6.32 3.64
CA GLY A 54 -8.76 5.85 4.80
C GLY A 54 -7.50 6.68 5.01
N LEU A 55 -7.28 7.19 6.24
CA LEU A 55 -6.03 7.84 6.64
C LEU A 55 -5.15 6.80 7.30
N LEU A 56 -4.01 6.52 6.71
CA LEU A 56 -3.06 5.54 7.22
C LEU A 56 -1.96 6.26 8.01
N THR A 57 -1.91 5.94 9.30
CA THR A 57 -0.90 6.43 10.25
C THR A 57 0.02 5.29 10.68
N THR A 58 0.95 5.56 11.57
CA THR A 58 1.82 4.52 12.15
C THR A 58 1.05 3.56 13.06
N THR A 59 -0.12 3.95 13.55
CA THR A 59 -0.93 3.20 14.52
C THR A 59 -2.16 2.56 13.88
N TYR A 60 -2.95 3.34 13.14
CA TYR A 60 -4.25 2.92 12.62
C TYR A 60 -4.47 3.32 11.17
N ALA A 61 -5.41 2.63 10.53
CA ALA A 61 -6.07 3.06 9.30
C ALA A 61 -7.46 3.62 9.68
N TYR A 62 -7.59 4.94 9.74
CA TYR A 62 -8.84 5.63 10.10
C TYR A 62 -9.73 5.77 8.87
N GLN A 63 -10.91 5.18 8.89
CA GLN A 63 -11.80 5.11 7.74
C GLN A 63 -13.10 5.89 7.98
N ASN A 64 -13.56 6.63 6.96
CA ASN A 64 -14.90 7.20 6.97
C ASN A 64 -15.95 6.11 6.65
N GLU A 65 -17.24 6.44 6.85
CA GLU A 65 -18.32 5.48 6.69
C GLU A 65 -18.43 4.88 5.28
N PRO A 66 -18.32 5.64 4.17
CA PRO A 66 -18.33 5.07 2.82
C PRO A 66 -17.23 4.04 2.61
N GLU A 67 -16.00 4.29 3.08
CA GLU A 67 -14.88 3.36 2.97
C GLU A 67 -15.09 2.09 3.80
N ARG A 68 -15.58 2.23 5.04
CA ARG A 68 -15.92 1.08 5.89
C ARG A 68 -16.99 0.20 5.27
N ASN A 69 -18.01 0.80 4.67
CA ASN A 69 -19.09 0.06 4.00
C ASN A 69 -18.57 -0.68 2.77
N ARG A 70 -17.69 -0.05 1.99
CA ARG A 70 -17.03 -0.69 0.85
C ARG A 70 -16.17 -1.86 1.30
N MET A 71 -15.31 -1.67 2.31
CA MET A 71 -14.47 -2.71 2.88
C MET A 71 -15.27 -3.89 3.42
N SER A 72 -16.41 -3.64 4.06
CA SER A 72 -17.30 -4.69 4.55
C SER A 72 -17.85 -5.58 3.43
N ARG A 73 -18.22 -4.98 2.29
CA ARG A 73 -18.68 -5.74 1.11
C ARG A 73 -17.55 -6.59 0.53
N PHE A 74 -16.36 -6.03 0.44
CA PHE A 74 -15.19 -6.75 -0.05
C PHE A 74 -14.83 -7.93 0.88
N PHE A 75 -14.85 -7.69 2.20
CA PHE A 75 -14.57 -8.70 3.20
C PHE A 75 -15.54 -9.88 3.10
N SER A 76 -16.84 -9.62 2.97
CA SER A 76 -17.86 -10.68 2.89
C SER A 76 -17.66 -11.64 1.71
N VAL A 77 -17.02 -11.18 0.64
CA VAL A 77 -16.74 -12.00 -0.55
C VAL A 77 -15.46 -12.84 -0.37
N ARG A 78 -14.42 -12.29 0.25
CA ARG A 78 -13.09 -12.93 0.31
C ARG A 78 -12.79 -13.68 1.61
N HIS A 79 -13.50 -13.35 2.68
CA HIS A 79 -13.26 -13.86 4.02
C HIS A 79 -14.52 -14.50 4.62
N ALA A 80 -15.20 -15.32 3.83
CA ALA A 80 -16.40 -15.99 4.25
C ALA A 80 -16.13 -16.86 5.49
N GLY A 81 -16.82 -16.55 6.60
CA GLY A 81 -16.69 -17.28 7.87
C GLY A 81 -15.79 -16.60 8.93
N GLU A 82 -15.11 -15.52 8.58
CA GLU A 82 -14.39 -14.69 9.57
C GLU A 82 -15.32 -13.62 10.16
N ASP A 83 -15.06 -13.21 11.42
CA ASP A 83 -15.72 -12.06 12.02
C ASP A 83 -15.10 -10.75 11.53
N LEU A 84 -15.95 -9.84 11.03
CA LEU A 84 -15.50 -8.56 10.47
C LEU A 84 -14.82 -7.65 11.50
N GLU A 85 -15.31 -7.63 12.74
CA GLU A 85 -14.72 -6.77 13.77
C GLU A 85 -13.38 -7.31 14.26
N ASP A 86 -13.23 -8.63 14.33
CA ASP A 86 -11.93 -9.25 14.61
C ASP A 86 -10.93 -9.00 13.49
N PHE A 87 -11.36 -9.06 12.22
CA PHE A 87 -10.53 -8.68 11.08
C PHE A 87 -10.06 -7.21 11.18
N ARG A 88 -10.98 -6.29 11.48
CA ARG A 88 -10.66 -4.86 11.63
C ARG A 88 -9.66 -4.61 12.75
N LYS A 89 -9.83 -5.26 13.89
CA LYS A 89 -8.89 -5.16 15.02
C LYS A 89 -7.49 -5.65 14.64
N ARG A 90 -7.40 -6.84 14.04
CA ARG A 90 -6.11 -7.38 13.56
C ARG A 90 -5.41 -6.47 12.55
N ARG A 91 -6.18 -5.71 11.76
CA ARG A 91 -5.67 -4.75 10.77
C ARG A 91 -5.52 -3.34 11.30
N SER A 92 -5.70 -3.10 12.59
CA SER A 92 -5.66 -1.77 13.21
C SER A 92 -6.54 -0.76 12.45
N MET A 93 -7.78 -1.13 12.14
CA MET A 93 -8.74 -0.27 11.46
C MET A 93 -9.65 0.42 12.47
N ALA A 94 -9.67 1.76 12.45
CA ALA A 94 -10.47 2.60 13.35
C ALA A 94 -11.49 3.44 12.59
N TYR A 95 -12.42 4.07 13.31
CA TYR A 95 -13.34 5.06 12.74
C TYR A 95 -12.65 6.40 12.59
N ILE A 96 -13.01 7.14 11.54
CA ILE A 96 -12.48 8.50 11.33
C ILE A 96 -12.82 9.45 12.51
N SER A 97 -13.89 9.19 13.24
CA SER A 97 -14.25 9.93 14.47
C SER A 97 -13.25 9.76 15.61
N GLU A 98 -12.40 8.74 15.55
CA GLU A 98 -11.35 8.46 16.54
C GLU A 98 -10.00 9.10 16.16
N TYR A 99 -9.92 9.72 14.98
CA TYR A 99 -8.69 10.35 14.50
C TYR A 99 -8.40 11.66 15.24
N GLU A 100 -7.25 11.72 15.89
CA GLU A 100 -6.83 12.85 16.74
C GLU A 100 -5.67 13.67 16.12
N ASN A 101 -5.67 13.82 14.79
CA ASN A 101 -4.64 14.56 14.04
C ASN A 101 -3.21 13.98 14.12
N GLU A 102 -3.11 12.67 14.22
CA GLU A 102 -1.84 11.98 14.06
C GLU A 102 -1.21 12.25 12.67
N PRO A 103 0.12 12.19 12.53
CA PRO A 103 0.78 12.25 11.22
C PRO A 103 0.27 11.17 10.28
N VAL A 104 -0.15 11.58 9.08
CA VAL A 104 -0.69 10.68 8.04
C VAL A 104 0.37 10.39 7.00
N GLN A 105 0.68 9.14 6.77
CA GLN A 105 1.68 8.71 5.79
C GLN A 105 1.08 8.43 4.41
N LYS A 106 -0.18 7.97 4.38
CA LYS A 106 -0.87 7.63 3.13
C LYS A 106 -2.37 7.88 3.27
N ILE A 107 -3.01 8.29 2.18
CA ILE A 107 -4.48 8.33 2.07
C ILE A 107 -4.90 7.33 1.00
N ASP A 108 -5.77 6.41 1.35
CA ASP A 108 -6.55 5.61 0.41
C ASP A 108 -7.86 6.31 0.13
N PHE A 109 -8.36 6.22 -1.10
CA PHE A 109 -9.63 6.82 -1.48
C PHE A 109 -10.39 5.95 -2.47
N SER A 110 -11.73 6.10 -2.49
CA SER A 110 -12.61 5.37 -3.40
C SER A 110 -13.87 6.17 -3.70
N PHE A 111 -14.38 6.03 -4.94
CA PHE A 111 -15.58 6.70 -5.42
C PHE A 111 -16.52 5.71 -6.11
N GLN A 112 -17.78 6.12 -6.30
CA GLN A 112 -18.78 5.27 -6.93
C GLN A 112 -18.61 5.18 -8.46
N THR A 113 -18.04 6.22 -9.08
CA THR A 113 -17.84 6.31 -10.53
C THR A 113 -16.52 6.97 -10.88
N GLU A 114 -15.98 6.65 -12.07
CA GLU A 114 -14.76 7.28 -12.58
C GLU A 114 -14.93 8.79 -12.75
N LEU A 115 -16.10 9.27 -13.15
CA LEU A 115 -16.36 10.70 -13.30
C LEU A 115 -16.17 11.45 -11.97
N ILE A 116 -16.66 10.91 -10.86
CA ILE A 116 -16.47 11.52 -9.53
C ILE A 116 -15.00 11.44 -9.11
N ALA A 117 -14.34 10.33 -9.39
CA ALA A 117 -12.91 10.16 -9.13
C ALA A 117 -12.08 11.19 -9.92
N ASP A 118 -12.34 11.38 -11.22
CA ASP A 118 -11.66 12.38 -12.04
C ASP A 118 -11.84 13.81 -11.50
N VAL A 119 -13.04 14.13 -11.00
CA VAL A 119 -13.30 15.42 -10.32
C VAL A 119 -12.46 15.56 -9.04
N PHE A 120 -12.24 14.50 -8.28
CA PHE A 120 -11.35 14.49 -7.12
C PHE A 120 -9.88 14.64 -7.53
N PHE A 121 -9.42 13.82 -8.47
CA PHE A 121 -8.02 13.84 -8.94
C PHE A 121 -7.59 15.20 -9.49
N ALA A 122 -8.47 15.88 -10.21
CA ALA A 122 -8.19 17.23 -10.71
C ALA A 122 -7.94 18.27 -9.59
N ARG A 123 -8.25 17.93 -8.34
CA ARG A 123 -8.05 18.78 -7.16
C ARG A 123 -6.91 18.35 -6.26
N VAL A 124 -6.35 17.17 -6.49
CA VAL A 124 -5.14 16.69 -5.78
C VAL A 124 -3.96 17.57 -6.21
N PRO A 125 -3.19 18.12 -5.26
CA PRO A 125 -1.98 18.88 -5.59
C PRO A 125 -1.01 18.04 -6.43
N PRO A 126 -0.45 18.58 -7.52
CA PRO A 126 0.51 17.88 -8.36
C PRO A 126 1.86 17.60 -7.65
N SER A 127 2.04 18.18 -6.48
CA SER A 127 3.18 17.92 -5.59
C SER A 127 3.01 16.63 -4.76
N LEU A 128 1.92 15.90 -4.91
CA LEU A 128 1.72 14.62 -4.25
C LEU A 128 1.90 13.47 -5.24
N HIS A 129 2.40 12.35 -4.75
CA HIS A 129 2.40 11.12 -5.51
C HIS A 129 1.03 10.46 -5.43
N THR A 130 0.42 10.18 -6.57
CA THR A 130 -0.93 9.61 -6.67
C THR A 130 -0.91 8.38 -7.57
N VAL A 131 -1.32 7.25 -7.02
CA VAL A 131 -1.53 6.01 -7.76
C VAL A 131 -3.02 5.77 -7.92
N VAL A 132 -3.50 5.75 -9.18
CA VAL A 132 -4.90 5.47 -9.51
C VAL A 132 -5.05 4.01 -9.89
N ALA A 133 -6.06 3.34 -9.35
CA ALA A 133 -6.34 1.92 -9.62
C ALA A 133 -5.17 0.96 -9.28
N GLY A 134 -4.27 1.36 -8.36
CA GLY A 134 -3.16 0.52 -7.91
C GLY A 134 -3.52 -0.36 -6.72
N GLY A 135 -2.73 -1.41 -6.50
CA GLY A 135 -2.79 -2.24 -5.31
C GLY A 135 -4.17 -2.84 -5.05
N TYR A 136 -4.64 -2.68 -3.83
CA TYR A 136 -5.95 -3.16 -3.37
C TYR A 136 -7.13 -2.65 -4.22
N TYR A 137 -7.00 -1.48 -4.83
CA TYR A 137 -8.03 -0.84 -5.65
C TYR A 137 -8.01 -1.25 -7.13
N ALA A 138 -7.06 -2.07 -7.56
CA ALA A 138 -6.93 -2.48 -8.97
C ALA A 138 -8.22 -3.09 -9.54
N SER A 139 -8.97 -3.84 -8.72
CA SER A 139 -10.27 -4.42 -9.09
C SER A 139 -11.41 -3.41 -9.22
N LEU A 140 -11.21 -2.18 -8.77
CA LEU A 140 -12.20 -1.09 -8.83
C LEU A 140 -12.01 -0.17 -10.04
N GLY A 141 -11.03 -0.44 -10.90
CA GLY A 141 -10.68 0.43 -11.99
C GLY A 141 -10.22 1.81 -11.49
N ARG A 142 -10.50 2.87 -12.26
CA ARG A 142 -10.11 4.26 -11.92
C ARG A 142 -10.92 4.90 -10.78
N THR A 143 -11.77 4.16 -10.09
CA THR A 143 -12.60 4.69 -9.00
C THR A 143 -11.91 4.75 -7.64
N GLY A 144 -10.72 4.20 -7.51
CA GLY A 144 -9.96 4.21 -6.26
C GLY A 144 -8.47 4.41 -6.48
N GLY A 145 -7.74 4.61 -5.39
CA GLY A 145 -6.29 4.79 -5.43
C GLY A 145 -5.70 5.25 -4.11
N GLU A 146 -4.45 5.67 -4.19
CA GLU A 146 -3.60 5.97 -3.05
C GLU A 146 -2.85 7.30 -3.26
N ILE A 147 -2.69 8.06 -2.19
CA ILE A 147 -1.93 9.32 -2.19
C ILE A 147 -0.86 9.25 -1.10
N THR A 148 0.38 9.57 -1.47
CA THR A 148 1.52 9.74 -0.56
C THR A 148 2.21 11.08 -0.81
N ALA A 149 3.15 11.43 0.04
CA ALA A 149 4.00 12.60 -0.18
C ALA A 149 4.80 12.46 -1.48
N ASN A 150 5.23 13.58 -2.06
CA ASN A 150 6.02 13.58 -3.29
C ASN A 150 7.31 12.75 -3.16
N GLY A 151 7.57 11.93 -4.17
CA GLY A 151 8.71 11.02 -4.21
C GLY A 151 8.66 9.88 -3.17
N VAL A 152 7.48 9.63 -2.59
CA VAL A 152 7.25 8.46 -1.74
C VAL A 152 6.62 7.38 -2.57
N THR A 153 7.40 6.34 -2.85
CA THR A 153 7.03 5.16 -3.63
C THR A 153 7.59 3.91 -2.97
N LYS A 154 7.14 2.73 -3.38
CA LYS A 154 7.73 1.47 -2.89
C LYS A 154 9.23 1.41 -3.18
N GLY A 155 9.66 1.88 -4.35
CA GLY A 155 11.06 1.96 -4.75
C GLY A 155 11.86 2.89 -3.83
N SER A 156 11.38 4.12 -3.59
CA SER A 156 12.07 5.07 -2.71
C SER A 156 12.20 4.55 -1.27
N GLY A 157 11.23 3.78 -0.79
CA GLY A 157 11.29 3.10 0.50
C GLY A 157 12.43 2.08 0.58
N ILE A 158 12.59 1.27 -0.48
CA ILE A 158 13.68 0.29 -0.58
C ILE A 158 15.05 0.98 -0.68
N GLU A 159 15.19 2.01 -1.52
CA GLU A 159 16.42 2.80 -1.59
C GLU A 159 16.82 3.33 -0.22
N ARG A 160 15.85 3.82 0.55
CA ARG A 160 16.09 4.32 1.90
C ARG A 160 16.54 3.24 2.86
N VAL A 161 15.94 2.04 2.81
CA VAL A 161 16.39 0.87 3.60
C VAL A 161 17.82 0.50 3.23
N LEU A 162 18.13 0.40 1.94
CA LEU A 162 19.50 0.11 1.48
C LEU A 162 20.51 1.14 2.01
N GLN A 163 20.16 2.42 2.04
CA GLN A 163 21.00 3.48 2.61
C GLN A 163 21.18 3.32 4.12
N LEU A 164 20.09 3.13 4.87
CA LEU A 164 20.11 3.03 6.33
C LEU A 164 20.94 1.84 6.83
N PHE A 165 20.87 0.73 6.13
CA PHE A 165 21.55 -0.51 6.52
C PHE A 165 22.81 -0.81 5.70
N HIS A 166 23.30 0.15 4.91
CA HIS A 166 24.45 -0.03 4.00
C HIS A 166 24.29 -1.27 3.10
N GLY A 167 23.04 -1.55 2.72
CA GLY A 167 22.70 -2.68 1.84
C GLY A 167 23.16 -2.43 0.39
N LYS A 168 23.34 -3.51 -0.35
CA LYS A 168 23.66 -3.44 -1.77
C LYS A 168 22.42 -3.75 -2.58
N LYS A 169 22.23 -3.01 -3.69
CA LYS A 169 21.12 -3.22 -4.62
C LYS A 169 21.03 -4.69 -5.08
N GLU A 170 22.16 -5.30 -5.35
CA GLU A 170 22.26 -6.69 -5.85
C GLU A 170 21.68 -7.72 -4.88
N ASN A 171 21.52 -7.37 -3.61
CA ASN A 171 20.93 -8.23 -2.58
C ASN A 171 19.43 -7.96 -2.36
N ALA A 172 18.84 -7.02 -3.11
CA ALA A 172 17.43 -6.70 -3.01
C ALA A 172 16.63 -7.42 -4.10
N TYR A 173 15.58 -8.13 -3.70
CA TYR A 173 14.65 -8.84 -4.58
C TYR A 173 13.27 -8.23 -4.43
N GLY A 174 12.70 -7.71 -5.54
CA GLY A 174 11.37 -7.10 -5.56
C GLY A 174 10.35 -8.07 -6.17
N PHE A 175 9.29 -8.41 -5.42
CA PHE A 175 8.16 -9.19 -5.94
C PHE A 175 6.97 -8.27 -6.19
N GLY A 176 6.42 -8.27 -7.39
CA GLY A 176 5.32 -7.41 -7.75
C GLY A 176 4.30 -8.05 -8.69
N ASP A 177 3.09 -7.50 -8.71
CA ASP A 177 1.99 -7.99 -9.55
C ASP A 177 1.27 -6.88 -10.33
N SER A 178 1.54 -5.61 -10.04
CA SER A 178 0.84 -4.47 -10.64
C SER A 178 1.71 -3.24 -10.84
N SER A 179 1.19 -2.22 -11.52
CA SER A 179 1.94 -1.03 -11.94
C SER A 179 2.57 -0.24 -10.78
N ASN A 180 2.02 -0.28 -9.57
CA ASN A 180 2.60 0.37 -8.40
C ASN A 180 3.86 -0.33 -7.86
N ASP A 181 4.23 -1.49 -8.43
CA ASP A 181 5.44 -2.24 -8.08
C ASP A 181 6.59 -1.99 -9.08
N LEU A 182 6.35 -1.31 -10.21
CA LEU A 182 7.36 -1.08 -11.25
C LEU A 182 8.60 -0.37 -10.69
N GLU A 183 8.41 0.73 -9.96
CA GLU A 183 9.53 1.47 -9.37
C GLU A 183 10.31 0.64 -8.33
N MET A 184 9.62 -0.25 -7.62
CA MET A 184 10.27 -1.21 -6.71
C MET A 184 11.18 -2.16 -7.49
N MET A 185 10.72 -2.69 -8.63
CA MET A 185 11.52 -3.57 -9.47
C MET A 185 12.77 -2.89 -10.04
N GLU A 186 12.65 -1.64 -10.47
CA GLU A 186 13.77 -0.86 -11.00
C GLU A 186 14.86 -0.60 -9.95
N VAL A 187 14.47 -0.45 -8.69
CA VAL A 187 15.39 -0.19 -7.57
C VAL A 187 16.05 -1.48 -7.07
N CYS A 188 15.39 -2.61 -7.11
CA CYS A 188 15.94 -3.90 -6.71
C CYS A 188 17.00 -4.42 -7.70
N GLY A 189 17.91 -5.25 -7.21
CA GLY A 189 18.89 -5.95 -8.07
C GLY A 189 18.24 -7.02 -8.94
N THR A 190 17.10 -7.54 -8.48
CA THR A 190 16.29 -8.51 -9.21
C THR A 190 14.83 -8.19 -9.02
N GLY A 191 14.14 -7.86 -10.11
CA GLY A 191 12.68 -7.66 -10.16
C GLY A 191 11.99 -8.96 -10.57
N ILE A 192 11.02 -9.41 -9.78
CA ILE A 192 10.30 -10.67 -9.98
C ILE A 192 8.82 -10.38 -10.13
N ALA A 193 8.23 -10.67 -11.29
CA ALA A 193 6.80 -10.58 -11.52
C ALA A 193 6.10 -11.86 -11.09
N MET A 194 4.99 -11.71 -10.38
CA MET A 194 4.09 -12.81 -10.06
C MET A 194 3.34 -13.30 -11.31
N GLY A 195 3.08 -14.60 -11.40
CA GLY A 195 2.39 -15.22 -12.54
C GLY A 195 0.98 -14.66 -12.80
N ASN A 196 0.29 -14.24 -11.73
CA ASN A 196 -1.00 -13.54 -11.80
C ASN A 196 -0.87 -12.01 -12.02
N GLY A 197 0.35 -11.48 -12.19
CA GLY A 197 0.59 -10.06 -12.43
C GLY A 197 0.17 -9.60 -13.82
N THR A 198 0.09 -8.28 -13.99
CA THR A 198 -0.24 -7.65 -15.28
C THR A 198 0.82 -7.93 -16.35
N ASP A 199 0.46 -7.82 -17.63
CA ASP A 199 1.42 -7.98 -18.73
C ASP A 199 2.52 -6.90 -18.66
N GLU A 200 2.17 -5.70 -18.21
CA GLU A 200 3.11 -4.59 -18.04
C GLU A 200 4.23 -4.95 -17.07
N ILE A 201 3.89 -5.45 -15.85
CA ILE A 201 4.91 -5.77 -14.86
C ILE A 201 5.75 -6.97 -15.28
N LYS A 202 5.17 -7.97 -15.99
CA LYS A 202 5.90 -9.11 -16.53
C LYS A 202 6.93 -8.72 -17.58
N GLN A 203 6.67 -7.66 -18.35
CA GLN A 203 7.60 -7.14 -19.36
C GLN A 203 8.80 -6.40 -18.75
N HIS A 204 8.64 -5.85 -17.53
CA HIS A 204 9.70 -5.11 -16.82
C HIS A 204 10.47 -5.96 -15.83
N ALA A 205 10.04 -7.20 -15.55
CA ALA A 205 10.67 -8.07 -14.59
C ALA A 205 11.87 -8.81 -15.20
N ASP A 206 12.90 -9.06 -14.38
CA ASP A 206 14.02 -9.94 -14.72
C ASP A 206 13.61 -11.42 -14.74
N TYR A 207 12.58 -11.76 -13.94
CA TYR A 207 12.06 -13.12 -13.83
C TYR A 207 10.55 -13.10 -13.60
N VAL A 208 9.83 -14.03 -14.24
CA VAL A 208 8.40 -14.25 -14.00
C VAL A 208 8.26 -15.58 -13.28
N THR A 209 7.72 -15.54 -12.06
CA THR A 209 7.43 -16.73 -11.27
C THR A 209 6.01 -17.23 -11.48
N ASP A 210 5.60 -18.28 -10.76
CA ASP A 210 4.23 -18.77 -10.76
C ASP A 210 3.27 -17.81 -10.02
N GLU A 211 1.98 -18.09 -10.11
CA GLU A 211 0.94 -17.35 -9.39
C GLU A 211 1.10 -17.47 -7.86
N ALA A 212 0.54 -16.51 -7.12
CA ALA A 212 0.59 -16.53 -5.66
C ALA A 212 0.00 -17.82 -5.06
N ASP A 213 -1.13 -18.30 -5.61
CA ASP A 213 -1.81 -19.52 -5.17
C ASP A 213 -1.07 -20.80 -5.56
N ASN A 214 -0.03 -20.69 -6.40
CA ASN A 214 0.83 -21.80 -6.87
C ASN A 214 2.25 -21.70 -6.29
N ASP A 215 2.40 -21.19 -5.07
CA ASP A 215 3.70 -21.04 -4.38
C ASP A 215 4.73 -20.20 -5.16
N GLY A 216 4.30 -19.19 -5.92
CA GLY A 216 5.16 -18.40 -6.78
C GLY A 216 6.35 -17.76 -6.05
N ILE A 217 6.13 -17.16 -4.87
CA ILE A 217 7.21 -16.56 -4.06
C ILE A 217 8.23 -17.64 -3.64
N TYR A 218 7.75 -18.77 -3.09
CA TYR A 218 8.61 -19.88 -2.67
C TYR A 218 9.48 -20.41 -3.82
N LYS A 219 8.88 -20.61 -4.98
CA LYS A 219 9.58 -21.11 -6.17
C LYS A 219 10.64 -20.14 -6.66
N ALA A 220 10.36 -18.84 -6.65
CA ALA A 220 11.36 -17.83 -7.01
C ALA A 220 12.51 -17.78 -6.01
N LEU A 221 12.22 -17.78 -4.68
CA LEU A 221 13.27 -17.81 -3.66
C LEU A 221 14.18 -19.02 -3.83
N LYS A 222 13.59 -20.18 -4.16
CA LYS A 222 14.36 -21.40 -4.45
C LYS A 222 15.18 -21.32 -5.75
N HIS A 223 14.60 -20.70 -6.80
CA HIS A 223 15.29 -20.48 -8.07
C HIS A 223 16.56 -19.64 -7.91
N PHE A 224 16.49 -18.61 -7.06
CA PHE A 224 17.63 -17.73 -6.78
C PHE A 224 18.54 -18.23 -5.62
N GLY A 225 18.25 -19.39 -5.04
CA GLY A 225 19.08 -19.98 -3.98
C GLY A 225 19.03 -19.21 -2.65
N LEU A 226 17.91 -18.53 -2.39
CA LEU A 226 17.68 -17.77 -1.14
C LEU A 226 17.15 -18.65 -0.01
N ILE A 227 16.61 -19.82 -0.36
CA ILE A 227 16.15 -20.87 0.55
C ILE A 227 16.48 -22.25 -0.01
#